data_c3e3d3d5794abcaee2003bcbac197a38
#
_entry.id   c3e3d3d5794abcaee2003bcbac197a38
#
_cell.length_a   1.000
_cell.length_b   1.000
_cell.length_c   1.000
_cell.angle_alpha   90.00
_cell.angle_beta   90.00
_cell.angle_gamma   90.00
#
_symmetry.space_group_name_H-M   'P 1'
#
loop_
_entity.id
_entity.type
_entity.pdbx_description
1 polymer ?
#
loop_
_entity_poly.entity_id
_entity_poly.type
_entity_poly.pdbx_seq_one_letter_code
_entity_poly.pdbx_strand_id
1 'polypeptide(L)'
;ATDTGGSIRQPAAFCGVTGIKPTYGRCSRFGMIAFASSLDQAGPIAQTAEDCALLLNHMIGFDQRDATSLTAEQGNVREDFARDLDKPLTGLRIGVPQEYFGEGLSADVETAVRTALDQFVQLGATLVDITLPKTALSIPTYYIIAPAEASSNLSRFDGVRYGHRAAEYKDLQDMYKKTRAEGFGKEVQRRIMVGTYVLCHGYYDAYYVQAQKIRRLIADDFQAAFKDQCDVIMGPVAPTVAWDLGSKTNDPVANYLADIFTLSTSLAGLPGMSIPCGFGSGANAARPVGLQIIGNYFSEAKLLNVAHQYQQATDWHTHAPAGVSAN
;
A
#
# COMPACT_ATOMS: atom_id res chain seq x y z
N ALA A 1 -3.51 -6.37 8.71
CA ALA A 1 -3.60 -6.68 7.28
C ALA A 1 -2.22 -6.75 6.63
N THR A 2 -2.16 -7.00 5.31
CA THR A 2 -0.92 -7.02 4.52
C THR A 2 -1.04 -6.11 3.31
N ASP A 3 0.07 -5.50 2.88
CA ASP A 3 0.15 -4.57 1.76
C ASP A 3 1.36 -4.93 0.89
N THR A 4 1.09 -5.30 -0.34
CA THR A 4 2.10 -5.56 -1.36
C THR A 4 2.19 -4.39 -2.36
N GLY A 5 1.04 -3.85 -2.76
CA GLY A 5 0.93 -2.76 -3.72
C GLY A 5 -0.04 -1.65 -3.29
N GLY A 6 -0.60 -1.74 -2.08
CA GLY A 6 -1.61 -0.80 -1.58
C GLY A 6 -2.70 -1.47 -0.74
N SER A 7 -2.58 -2.78 -0.47
CA SER A 7 -3.68 -3.59 0.08
C SER A 7 -4.01 -3.36 1.57
N ILE A 8 -3.33 -2.45 2.26
CA ILE A 8 -3.75 -1.82 3.51
C ILE A 8 -4.38 -0.45 3.21
N ARG A 9 -3.67 0.39 2.46
CA ARG A 9 -4.01 1.79 2.23
C ARG A 9 -5.27 1.96 1.39
N GLN A 10 -5.38 1.24 0.28
CA GLN A 10 -6.53 1.34 -0.63
C GLN A 10 -7.84 0.87 0.03
N PRO A 11 -7.93 -0.34 0.64
CA PRO A 11 -9.16 -0.72 1.33
C PRO A 11 -9.46 0.18 2.54
N ALA A 12 -8.45 0.71 3.25
CA ALA A 12 -8.68 1.70 4.29
C ALA A 12 -9.35 2.96 3.74
N ALA A 13 -8.90 3.48 2.58
CA ALA A 13 -9.52 4.61 1.90
C ALA A 13 -10.99 4.33 1.51
N PHE A 14 -11.26 3.16 0.93
CA PHE A 14 -12.60 2.79 0.47
C PHE A 14 -13.60 2.51 1.60
N CYS A 15 -13.08 2.11 2.77
CA CYS A 15 -13.90 1.83 3.95
C CYS A 15 -13.99 3.00 4.94
N GLY A 16 -13.28 4.11 4.70
CA GLY A 16 -13.30 5.27 5.60
C GLY A 16 -12.61 5.01 6.94
N VAL A 17 -11.56 4.19 6.95
CA VAL A 17 -10.76 3.85 8.14
C VAL A 17 -9.31 4.22 7.94
N THR A 18 -8.53 4.16 9.01
CA THR A 18 -7.09 4.46 9.00
C THR A 18 -6.28 3.19 8.79
N GLY A 19 -5.30 3.23 7.89
CA GLY A 19 -4.41 2.09 7.66
C GLY A 19 -2.99 2.53 7.36
N ILE A 20 -2.01 1.86 7.97
CA ILE A 20 -0.59 2.16 7.76
C ILE A 20 0.19 0.91 7.34
N LYS A 21 0.93 1.05 6.25
CA LYS A 21 1.99 0.13 5.84
C LYS A 21 3.31 0.70 6.34
N PRO A 22 3.98 0.08 7.32
CA PRO A 22 5.29 0.54 7.78
C PRO A 22 6.38 0.35 6.71
N THR A 23 7.56 0.85 6.98
CA THR A 23 8.79 0.60 6.21
C THR A 23 8.96 -0.91 5.99
N TYR A 24 9.32 -1.31 4.78
CA TYR A 24 9.54 -2.72 4.45
C TYR A 24 10.56 -3.35 5.39
N GLY A 25 10.21 -4.52 5.92
CA GLY A 25 11.05 -5.28 6.84
C GLY A 25 10.93 -4.91 8.33
N ARG A 26 10.13 -3.89 8.69
CA ARG A 26 9.91 -3.54 10.10
C ARG A 26 8.98 -4.52 10.84
N CYS A 27 7.96 -5.05 10.18
CA CYS A 27 7.13 -6.13 10.72
C CYS A 27 7.54 -7.47 10.11
N SER A 28 7.63 -8.51 10.94
CA SER A 28 7.92 -9.86 10.48
C SER A 28 6.87 -10.35 9.49
N ARG A 29 7.32 -11.05 8.46
CA ARG A 29 6.49 -11.78 7.49
C ARG A 29 6.31 -13.27 7.86
N PHE A 30 6.89 -13.71 8.96
CA PHE A 30 6.74 -15.09 9.40
C PHE A 30 5.27 -15.40 9.73
N GLY A 31 4.74 -16.47 9.14
CA GLY A 31 3.32 -16.83 9.23
C GLY A 31 2.42 -16.19 8.20
N MET A 32 2.88 -15.19 7.44
CA MET A 32 2.16 -14.64 6.30
C MET A 32 2.28 -15.58 5.08
N ILE A 33 1.23 -15.65 4.28
CA ILE A 33 1.32 -16.28 2.95
C ILE A 33 2.08 -15.34 2.04
N ALA A 34 3.26 -15.75 1.59
CA ALA A 34 4.11 -14.94 0.72
C ALA A 34 3.48 -14.82 -0.68
N PHE A 35 3.28 -13.58 -1.13
CA PHE A 35 2.91 -13.26 -2.50
C PHE A 35 4.14 -12.71 -3.24
N ALA A 36 4.60 -11.49 -2.92
CA ALA A 36 5.81 -10.90 -3.49
C ALA A 36 6.80 -10.59 -2.37
N SER A 37 7.82 -11.44 -2.18
CA SER A 37 8.70 -11.42 -1.01
C SER A 37 9.44 -10.11 -0.81
N SER A 38 9.73 -9.37 -1.88
CA SER A 38 10.40 -8.07 -1.81
C SER A 38 9.47 -6.88 -1.58
N LEU A 39 8.15 -7.11 -1.49
CA LEU A 39 7.13 -6.07 -1.38
C LEU A 39 6.17 -6.28 -0.20
N ASP A 40 5.80 -7.54 0.11
CA ASP A 40 4.82 -7.86 1.14
C ASP A 40 5.21 -7.27 2.50
N GLN A 41 4.28 -6.56 3.13
CA GLN A 41 4.45 -5.96 4.43
C GLN A 41 3.18 -6.05 5.26
N ALA A 42 3.28 -6.41 6.54
CA ALA A 42 2.18 -6.34 7.50
C ALA A 42 2.03 -4.93 8.05
N GLY A 43 0.80 -4.55 8.40
CA GLY A 43 0.51 -3.29 9.07
C GLY A 43 -0.93 -3.26 9.61
N PRO A 44 -1.24 -2.37 10.56
CA PRO A 44 -2.56 -2.25 11.15
C PRO A 44 -3.54 -1.47 10.28
N ILE A 45 -4.83 -1.82 10.44
CA ILE A 45 -5.98 -1.01 10.04
C ILE A 45 -6.80 -0.81 11.32
N ALA A 46 -7.16 0.43 11.63
CA ALA A 46 -7.93 0.80 12.80
C ALA A 46 -8.78 2.05 12.52
N GLN A 47 -9.55 2.52 13.48
CA GLN A 47 -10.34 3.72 13.32
C GLN A 47 -9.46 4.98 13.36
N THR A 48 -8.49 5.03 14.25
CA THR A 48 -7.67 6.21 14.51
C THR A 48 -6.18 5.96 14.23
N ALA A 49 -5.42 7.04 14.08
CA ALA A 49 -3.96 7.00 14.03
C ALA A 49 -3.36 6.54 15.38
N GLU A 50 -3.98 6.91 16.48
CA GLU A 50 -3.58 6.47 17.83
C GLU A 50 -3.71 4.96 17.97
N ASP A 51 -4.86 4.36 17.58
CA ASP A 51 -5.02 2.90 17.58
C ASP A 51 -3.97 2.20 16.72
N CYS A 52 -3.67 2.77 15.54
CA CYS A 52 -2.60 2.25 14.68
C CYS A 52 -1.23 2.32 15.37
N ALA A 53 -0.93 3.41 16.13
CA ALA A 53 0.31 3.54 16.89
C ALA A 53 0.42 2.47 17.98
N LEU A 54 -0.65 2.26 18.75
CA LEU A 54 -0.71 1.23 19.78
C LEU A 54 -0.47 -0.17 19.21
N LEU A 55 -1.09 -0.48 18.06
CA LEU A 55 -0.89 -1.76 17.39
C LEU A 55 0.55 -1.91 16.86
N LEU A 56 1.14 -0.87 16.28
CA LEU A 56 2.52 -0.91 15.79
C LEU A 56 3.55 -1.12 16.91
N ASN A 57 3.29 -0.61 18.12
CA ASN A 57 4.14 -0.86 19.29
C ASN A 57 4.36 -2.37 19.55
N HIS A 58 3.38 -3.19 19.16
CA HIS A 58 3.42 -4.66 19.32
C HIS A 58 3.83 -5.40 18.06
N MET A 59 3.69 -4.80 16.88
CA MET A 59 3.97 -5.46 15.59
C MET A 59 5.41 -5.29 15.12
N ILE A 60 6.06 -4.18 15.49
CA ILE A 60 7.41 -3.83 15.01
C ILE A 60 8.48 -4.49 15.88
N GLY A 61 9.48 -5.07 15.21
CA GLY A 61 10.66 -5.64 15.83
C GLY A 61 11.31 -6.71 14.97
N PHE A 62 12.55 -7.03 15.29
CA PHE A 62 13.29 -8.08 14.61
C PHE A 62 12.74 -9.47 14.93
N ASP A 63 12.60 -10.32 13.91
CA ASP A 63 12.24 -11.73 14.03
C ASP A 63 13.23 -12.58 13.24
N GLN A 64 14.03 -13.39 13.95
CA GLN A 64 15.02 -14.29 13.35
C GLN A 64 14.43 -15.34 12.39
N ARG A 65 13.11 -15.57 12.43
CA ARG A 65 12.42 -16.54 11.56
C ARG A 65 12.08 -15.96 10.19
N ASP A 66 12.26 -14.65 9.99
CA ASP A 66 12.04 -13.96 8.73
C ASP A 66 13.32 -13.32 8.23
N ALA A 67 13.87 -13.85 7.13
CA ALA A 67 15.10 -13.35 6.53
C ALA A 67 14.99 -11.91 5.99
N THR A 68 13.79 -11.37 5.85
CA THR A 68 13.54 -9.98 5.42
C THR A 68 13.33 -9.02 6.58
N SER A 69 13.25 -9.54 7.82
CA SER A 69 13.09 -8.72 9.03
C SER A 69 14.37 -7.93 9.30
N LEU A 70 14.25 -6.61 9.38
CA LEU A 70 15.36 -5.70 9.64
C LEU A 70 15.80 -5.81 11.10
N THR A 71 17.12 -5.73 11.34
CA THR A 71 17.70 -5.69 12.69
C THR A 71 17.68 -4.27 13.27
N ALA A 72 17.98 -4.13 14.56
CA ALA A 72 18.13 -2.82 15.20
C ALA A 72 19.26 -2.00 14.57
N GLU A 73 20.36 -2.66 14.15
CA GLU A 73 21.49 -2.00 13.46
C GLU A 73 21.09 -1.45 12.08
N GLN A 74 20.08 -2.07 11.46
CA GLN A 74 19.48 -1.61 10.19
C GLN A 74 18.37 -0.58 10.39
N GLY A 75 18.16 -0.07 11.61
CA GLY A 75 17.19 0.97 11.93
C GLY A 75 15.84 0.44 12.45
N ASN A 76 15.64 -0.88 12.59
CA ASN A 76 14.40 -1.43 13.14
C ASN A 76 14.40 -1.41 14.67
N VAL A 77 14.40 -0.23 15.23
CA VAL A 77 14.34 -0.04 16.67
C VAL A 77 12.90 -0.03 17.15
N ARG A 78 12.64 -0.73 18.25
CA ARG A 78 11.35 -0.61 18.95
C ARG A 78 11.26 0.76 19.59
N GLU A 79 10.15 1.42 19.38
CA GLU A 79 9.89 2.76 19.88
C GLU A 79 8.43 2.88 20.30
N ASP A 80 8.10 3.88 21.08
CA ASP A 80 6.70 4.22 21.34
C ASP A 80 6.19 5.10 20.20
N PHE A 81 5.36 4.55 19.35
CA PHE A 81 4.78 5.27 18.20
C PHE A 81 3.73 6.30 18.63
N ALA A 82 3.22 6.23 19.86
CA ALA A 82 2.28 7.20 20.40
C ALA A 82 2.95 8.43 21.06
N ARG A 83 4.25 8.39 21.31
CA ARG A 83 4.97 9.43 22.08
C ARG A 83 4.86 10.85 21.53
N ASP A 84 4.67 10.99 20.23
CA ASP A 84 4.74 12.27 19.51
C ASP A 84 3.40 12.67 18.87
N LEU A 85 2.29 11.98 19.16
CA LEU A 85 0.99 12.20 18.51
C LEU A 85 0.48 13.64 18.67
N ASP A 86 0.72 14.26 19.82
CA ASP A 86 0.26 15.62 20.13
C ASP A 86 1.22 16.75 19.69
N LYS A 87 2.34 16.41 19.01
CA LYS A 87 3.25 17.44 18.53
C LYS A 87 2.61 18.32 17.45
N PRO A 88 2.68 19.66 17.56
CA PRO A 88 2.18 20.57 16.53
C PRO A 88 2.85 20.34 15.17
N LEU A 89 2.11 20.59 14.09
CA LEU A 89 2.61 20.47 12.71
C LEU A 89 3.30 21.76 12.21
N THR A 90 3.51 22.74 13.07
CA THR A 90 4.16 24.01 12.70
C THR A 90 5.53 23.77 12.06
N GLY A 91 5.69 24.26 10.82
CA GLY A 91 6.91 24.12 10.05
C GLY A 91 7.06 22.79 9.29
N LEU A 92 6.08 21.89 9.36
CA LEU A 92 6.05 20.68 8.54
C LEU A 92 5.94 21.05 7.06
N ARG A 93 6.83 20.53 6.21
CA ARG A 93 6.80 20.70 4.76
C ARG A 93 6.13 19.48 4.12
N ILE A 94 5.03 19.70 3.44
CA ILE A 94 4.25 18.67 2.75
C ILE A 94 4.52 18.76 1.27
N GLY A 95 5.18 17.73 0.71
CA GLY A 95 5.38 17.59 -0.73
C GLY A 95 4.09 17.15 -1.41
N VAL A 96 3.69 17.90 -2.43
CA VAL A 96 2.50 17.60 -3.25
C VAL A 96 2.97 17.24 -4.66
N PRO A 97 3.00 15.94 -5.04
CA PRO A 97 3.47 15.55 -6.36
C PRO A 97 2.48 15.98 -7.45
N GLN A 98 2.97 16.69 -8.47
CA GLN A 98 2.14 17.11 -9.61
C GLN A 98 1.52 15.92 -10.34
N GLU A 99 2.24 14.80 -10.42
CA GLU A 99 1.82 13.56 -11.07
C GLU A 99 0.60 12.88 -10.40
N TYR A 100 0.28 13.26 -9.16
CA TYR A 100 -0.87 12.69 -8.44
C TYR A 100 -2.19 13.45 -8.71
N PHE A 101 -2.14 14.59 -9.39
CA PHE A 101 -3.27 15.48 -9.67
C PHE A 101 -3.48 15.69 -11.18
N GLY A 102 -3.37 14.63 -11.96
CA GLY A 102 -3.48 14.64 -13.41
C GLY A 102 -4.71 13.93 -13.95
N GLU A 103 -4.64 13.61 -15.22
CA GLU A 103 -5.69 12.86 -15.93
C GLU A 103 -6.01 11.52 -15.22
N GLY A 104 -7.31 11.21 -15.12
CA GLY A 104 -7.80 9.98 -14.48
C GLY A 104 -8.16 10.13 -13.01
N LEU A 105 -7.78 11.21 -12.34
CA LEU A 105 -8.25 11.52 -10.99
C LEU A 105 -9.68 12.08 -11.04
N SER A 106 -10.61 11.47 -10.28
CA SER A 106 -11.99 11.98 -10.21
C SER A 106 -12.06 13.30 -9.43
N ALA A 107 -12.94 14.19 -9.87
CA ALA A 107 -13.14 15.49 -9.23
C ALA A 107 -13.54 15.39 -7.76
N ASP A 108 -14.28 14.33 -7.38
CA ASP A 108 -14.66 14.07 -5.98
C ASP A 108 -13.43 13.86 -5.11
N VAL A 109 -12.51 12.99 -5.57
CA VAL A 109 -11.28 12.67 -4.84
C VAL A 109 -10.35 13.88 -4.82
N GLU A 110 -10.17 14.55 -5.95
CA GLU A 110 -9.32 15.75 -6.01
C GLU A 110 -9.80 16.84 -5.05
N THR A 111 -11.09 17.12 -5.03
CA THR A 111 -11.67 18.15 -4.15
C THR A 111 -11.47 17.80 -2.68
N ALA A 112 -11.75 16.56 -2.27
CA ALA A 112 -11.59 16.14 -0.89
C ALA A 112 -10.12 16.19 -0.45
N VAL A 113 -9.19 15.72 -1.30
CA VAL A 113 -7.76 15.72 -1.00
C VAL A 113 -7.21 17.15 -0.91
N ARG A 114 -7.59 18.06 -1.83
CA ARG A 114 -7.16 19.47 -1.74
C ARG A 114 -7.71 20.15 -0.50
N THR A 115 -8.98 19.92 -0.13
CA THR A 115 -9.55 20.43 1.13
C THR A 115 -8.78 19.92 2.35
N ALA A 116 -8.36 18.67 2.33
CA ALA A 116 -7.52 18.13 3.40
C ALA A 116 -6.13 18.79 3.46
N LEU A 117 -5.50 19.05 2.31
CA LEU A 117 -4.23 19.78 2.25
C LEU A 117 -4.38 21.21 2.82
N ASP A 118 -5.48 21.91 2.50
CA ASP A 118 -5.77 23.24 3.07
C ASP A 118 -5.93 23.18 4.60
N GLN A 119 -6.53 22.10 5.13
CA GLN A 119 -6.63 21.89 6.58
C GLN A 119 -5.25 21.73 7.22
N PHE A 120 -4.30 21.03 6.57
CA PHE A 120 -2.92 20.93 7.07
C PHE A 120 -2.21 22.30 7.09
N VAL A 121 -2.47 23.17 6.13
CA VAL A 121 -1.97 24.54 6.14
C VAL A 121 -2.51 25.31 7.37
N GLN A 122 -3.79 25.14 7.70
CA GLN A 122 -4.37 25.74 8.91
C GLN A 122 -3.74 25.19 10.19
N LEU A 123 -3.26 23.94 10.18
CA LEU A 123 -2.52 23.33 11.28
C LEU A 123 -1.04 23.76 11.34
N GLY A 124 -0.60 24.66 10.46
CA GLY A 124 0.74 25.25 10.47
C GLY A 124 1.77 24.59 9.55
N ALA A 125 1.33 23.66 8.68
CA ALA A 125 2.18 23.07 7.65
C ALA A 125 2.32 23.98 6.43
N THR A 126 3.32 23.70 5.59
CA THR A 126 3.56 24.39 4.32
C THR A 126 3.50 23.39 3.17
N LEU A 127 2.73 23.67 2.12
CA LEU A 127 2.70 22.86 0.90
C LEU A 127 3.88 23.22 0.01
N VAL A 128 4.51 22.21 -0.57
CA VAL A 128 5.63 22.33 -1.50
C VAL A 128 5.32 21.51 -2.75
N ASP A 129 5.28 22.15 -3.90
CA ASP A 129 5.15 21.44 -5.17
C ASP A 129 6.42 20.63 -5.44
N ILE A 130 6.24 19.33 -5.67
CA ILE A 130 7.32 18.42 -6.00
C ILE A 130 6.99 17.61 -7.25
N THR A 131 7.99 16.94 -7.80
CA THR A 131 7.82 16.01 -8.92
C THR A 131 8.37 14.63 -8.58
N LEU A 132 7.66 13.59 -9.01
CA LEU A 132 8.05 12.19 -8.90
C LEU A 132 7.94 11.52 -10.29
N PRO A 133 8.78 11.92 -11.27
CA PRO A 133 8.57 11.61 -12.69
C PRO A 133 8.59 10.10 -13.01
N LYS A 134 9.22 9.28 -12.16
CA LYS A 134 9.28 7.83 -12.38
C LYS A 134 8.04 7.09 -11.85
N THR A 135 7.13 7.76 -11.13
CA THR A 135 5.89 7.11 -10.63
C THR A 135 5.00 6.60 -11.77
N ALA A 136 5.03 7.21 -12.95
CA ALA A 136 4.35 6.73 -14.15
C ALA A 136 4.78 5.30 -14.55
N LEU A 137 5.97 4.87 -14.14
CA LEU A 137 6.51 3.52 -14.40
C LEU A 137 6.11 2.50 -13.32
N SER A 138 5.39 2.90 -12.26
CA SER A 138 5.10 2.04 -11.12
C SER A 138 4.22 0.85 -11.49
N ILE A 139 3.16 1.07 -12.29
CA ILE A 139 2.26 0.01 -12.73
C ILE A 139 3.01 -1.09 -13.50
N PRO A 140 3.68 -0.80 -14.63
CA PRO A 140 4.40 -1.84 -15.37
C PRO A 140 5.49 -2.51 -14.52
N THR A 141 6.21 -1.76 -13.69
CA THR A 141 7.25 -2.31 -12.81
C THR A 141 6.68 -3.29 -11.80
N TYR A 142 5.59 -2.93 -11.13
CA TYR A 142 4.93 -3.78 -10.14
C TYR A 142 4.38 -5.06 -10.78
N TYR A 143 3.70 -4.95 -11.93
CA TYR A 143 3.08 -6.10 -12.60
C TYR A 143 4.09 -7.01 -13.34
N ILE A 144 5.36 -6.67 -13.31
CA ILE A 144 6.48 -7.57 -13.63
C ILE A 144 7.02 -8.23 -12.36
N ILE A 145 7.40 -7.43 -11.35
CA ILE A 145 8.06 -7.93 -10.13
C ILE A 145 7.12 -8.82 -9.32
N ALA A 146 5.92 -8.33 -9.01
CA ALA A 146 5.02 -9.05 -8.12
C ALA A 146 4.55 -10.40 -8.70
N PRO A 147 4.13 -10.54 -9.98
CA PRO A 147 3.84 -11.83 -10.57
C PRO A 147 5.06 -12.76 -10.63
N ALA A 148 6.25 -12.25 -10.93
CA ALA A 148 7.48 -13.05 -10.97
C ALA A 148 7.75 -13.70 -9.60
N GLU A 149 7.72 -12.91 -8.52
CA GLU A 149 7.91 -13.39 -7.17
C GLU A 149 6.76 -14.30 -6.70
N ALA A 150 5.50 -13.98 -7.06
CA ALA A 150 4.35 -14.81 -6.75
C ALA A 150 4.42 -16.17 -7.43
N SER A 151 4.86 -16.26 -8.67
CA SER A 151 5.02 -17.55 -9.36
C SER A 151 5.98 -18.47 -8.62
N SER A 152 7.06 -17.93 -8.08
CA SER A 152 8.02 -18.65 -7.25
C SER A 152 7.44 -19.02 -5.88
N ASN A 153 6.86 -18.04 -5.17
CA ASN A 153 6.32 -18.24 -3.81
C ASN A 153 5.15 -19.22 -3.78
N LEU A 154 4.23 -19.13 -4.74
CA LEU A 154 3.05 -19.98 -4.81
C LEU A 154 3.32 -21.35 -5.42
N SER A 155 4.53 -21.64 -5.91
CA SER A 155 4.93 -22.96 -6.40
C SER A 155 4.83 -24.03 -5.33
N ARG A 156 5.00 -23.67 -4.06
CA ARG A 156 4.95 -24.57 -2.89
C ARG A 156 3.54 -25.10 -2.55
N PHE A 157 2.51 -24.50 -3.09
CA PHE A 157 1.11 -24.97 -2.96
C PHE A 157 0.80 -26.03 -4.05
N ASP A 158 1.36 -27.21 -3.86
CA ASP A 158 1.32 -28.33 -4.82
C ASP A 158 0.39 -29.47 -4.36
N GLY A 159 -0.21 -29.32 -3.16
CA GLY A 159 -1.08 -30.32 -2.56
C GLY A 159 -0.36 -31.47 -1.85
N VAL A 160 0.98 -31.43 -1.74
CA VAL A 160 1.73 -32.49 -1.07
C VAL A 160 1.83 -32.24 0.45
N ARG A 161 2.30 -31.07 0.87
CA ARG A 161 2.57 -30.76 2.29
C ARG A 161 1.43 -30.02 2.96
N TYR A 162 0.81 -29.08 2.25
CA TYR A 162 -0.25 -28.21 2.78
C TYR A 162 -1.06 -27.57 1.63
N GLY A 163 -2.15 -26.93 2.00
CA GLY A 163 -3.09 -26.31 1.07
C GLY A 163 -4.10 -27.33 0.53
N HIS A 164 -4.84 -26.89 -0.49
CA HIS A 164 -5.79 -27.73 -1.18
C HIS A 164 -5.08 -28.88 -1.91
N ARG A 165 -5.69 -30.08 -1.91
CA ARG A 165 -5.31 -31.22 -2.75
C ARG A 165 -6.55 -31.71 -3.49
N ALA A 166 -6.42 -31.90 -4.80
CA ALA A 166 -7.50 -32.50 -5.61
C ALA A 166 -7.88 -33.89 -5.04
N ALA A 167 -9.18 -34.16 -4.97
CA ALA A 167 -9.69 -35.40 -4.41
C ALA A 167 -9.43 -36.60 -5.33
N GLU A 168 -9.45 -36.37 -6.66
CA GLU A 168 -9.27 -37.44 -7.65
C GLU A 168 -8.17 -37.09 -8.65
N TYR A 169 -7.20 -37.97 -8.80
CA TYR A 169 -6.10 -37.84 -9.75
C TYR A 169 -5.56 -39.22 -10.18
N LYS A 170 -4.96 -39.27 -11.37
CA LYS A 170 -4.45 -40.54 -11.97
C LYS A 170 -3.01 -40.83 -11.53
N ASP A 171 -2.20 -39.78 -11.46
CA ASP A 171 -0.78 -39.84 -11.13
C ASP A 171 -0.33 -38.54 -10.45
N LEU A 172 0.93 -38.46 -10.06
CA LEU A 172 1.50 -37.29 -9.38
C LEU A 172 1.41 -36.00 -10.21
N GLN A 173 1.61 -36.08 -11.52
CA GLN A 173 1.53 -34.92 -12.39
C GLN A 173 0.09 -34.41 -12.53
N ASP A 174 -0.87 -35.32 -12.65
CA ASP A 174 -2.29 -35.00 -12.69
C ASP A 174 -2.75 -34.39 -11.34
N MET A 175 -2.26 -34.89 -10.23
CA MET A 175 -2.49 -34.32 -8.90
C MET A 175 -2.04 -32.86 -8.84
N TYR A 176 -0.81 -32.56 -9.24
CA TYR A 176 -0.33 -31.17 -9.25
C TYR A 176 -1.18 -30.26 -10.13
N LYS A 177 -1.48 -30.69 -11.34
CA LYS A 177 -2.28 -29.89 -12.28
C LYS A 177 -3.68 -29.59 -11.73
N LYS A 178 -4.39 -30.60 -11.27
CA LYS A 178 -5.75 -30.46 -10.72
C LYS A 178 -5.76 -29.63 -9.44
N THR A 179 -4.88 -29.95 -8.49
CA THR A 179 -4.74 -29.20 -7.23
C THR A 179 -4.57 -27.72 -7.48
N ARG A 180 -3.67 -27.32 -8.38
CA ARG A 180 -3.39 -25.91 -8.67
C ARG A 180 -4.53 -25.26 -9.48
N ALA A 181 -5.17 -26.00 -10.37
CA ALA A 181 -6.33 -25.50 -11.12
C ALA A 181 -7.55 -25.25 -10.22
N GLU A 182 -7.79 -26.14 -9.27
CA GLU A 182 -8.91 -26.03 -8.32
C GLU A 182 -8.64 -25.06 -7.18
N GLY A 183 -7.39 -25.05 -6.65
CA GLY A 183 -7.03 -24.32 -5.46
C GLY A 183 -6.72 -22.84 -5.66
N PHE A 184 -6.37 -22.40 -6.89
CA PHE A 184 -6.10 -21.00 -7.19
C PHE A 184 -7.23 -20.35 -7.97
N GLY A 185 -7.68 -19.18 -7.52
CA GLY A 185 -8.62 -18.34 -8.28
C GLY A 185 -8.01 -17.83 -9.59
N LYS A 186 -8.86 -17.44 -10.53
CA LYS A 186 -8.47 -17.03 -11.90
C LYS A 186 -7.42 -15.92 -11.95
N GLU A 187 -7.50 -14.92 -11.07
CA GLU A 187 -6.52 -13.83 -11.02
C GLU A 187 -5.15 -14.32 -10.55
N VAL A 188 -5.11 -15.18 -9.53
CA VAL A 188 -3.85 -15.77 -9.05
C VAL A 188 -3.22 -16.65 -10.13
N GLN A 189 -4.01 -17.47 -10.83
CA GLN A 189 -3.53 -18.26 -11.96
C GLN A 189 -2.92 -17.39 -13.06
N ARG A 190 -3.58 -16.26 -13.42
CA ARG A 190 -3.06 -15.29 -14.39
C ARG A 190 -1.70 -14.73 -13.97
N ARG A 191 -1.57 -14.31 -12.70
CA ARG A 191 -0.31 -13.77 -12.17
C ARG A 191 0.80 -14.80 -12.12
N ILE A 192 0.51 -16.05 -11.76
CA ILE A 192 1.48 -17.15 -11.82
C ILE A 192 1.97 -17.37 -13.26
N MET A 193 1.05 -17.36 -14.24
CA MET A 193 1.42 -17.53 -15.66
C MET A 193 2.31 -16.39 -16.17
N VAL A 194 1.93 -15.14 -15.89
CA VAL A 194 2.73 -13.96 -16.25
C VAL A 194 4.10 -14.01 -15.59
N GLY A 195 4.15 -14.32 -14.29
CA GLY A 195 5.40 -14.43 -13.55
C GLY A 195 6.32 -15.51 -14.08
N THR A 196 5.78 -16.68 -14.41
CA THR A 196 6.55 -17.78 -15.01
C THR A 196 7.12 -17.35 -16.36
N TYR A 197 6.36 -16.67 -17.20
CA TYR A 197 6.83 -16.14 -18.47
C TYR A 197 7.97 -15.14 -18.31
N VAL A 198 7.82 -14.18 -17.41
CA VAL A 198 8.83 -13.15 -17.12
C VAL A 198 10.15 -13.75 -16.63
N LEU A 199 10.10 -14.87 -15.93
CA LEU A 199 11.30 -15.57 -15.42
C LEU A 199 11.89 -16.58 -16.40
N CYS A 200 11.29 -16.78 -17.58
CA CYS A 200 11.83 -17.68 -18.59
C CYS A 200 13.16 -17.17 -19.17
N HIS A 201 13.97 -18.11 -19.66
CA HIS A 201 15.22 -17.81 -20.38
C HIS A 201 14.98 -16.83 -21.54
N GLY A 202 15.82 -15.80 -21.64
CA GLY A 202 15.69 -14.74 -22.64
C GLY A 202 14.77 -13.58 -22.26
N TYR A 203 13.87 -13.75 -21.27
CA TYR A 203 12.98 -12.69 -20.78
C TYR A 203 13.38 -12.15 -19.41
N TYR A 204 14.11 -12.92 -18.61
CA TYR A 204 14.53 -12.55 -17.26
C TYR A 204 15.26 -11.21 -17.22
N ASP A 205 16.30 -11.03 -18.06
CA ASP A 205 17.08 -9.79 -18.11
C ASP A 205 16.28 -8.63 -18.71
N ALA A 206 15.47 -8.92 -19.74
CA ALA A 206 14.70 -7.90 -20.45
C ALA A 206 13.53 -7.35 -19.60
N TYR A 207 12.94 -8.17 -18.75
CA TYR A 207 11.79 -7.76 -17.95
C TYR A 207 12.10 -7.65 -16.46
N TYR A 208 12.49 -8.75 -15.80
CA TYR A 208 12.62 -8.74 -14.34
C TYR A 208 13.80 -7.88 -13.87
N VAL A 209 14.98 -8.05 -14.46
CA VAL A 209 16.14 -7.23 -14.10
C VAL A 209 15.92 -5.76 -14.44
N GLN A 210 15.30 -5.48 -15.61
CA GLN A 210 14.95 -4.11 -15.98
C GLN A 210 13.94 -3.48 -15.01
N ALA A 211 12.92 -4.22 -14.60
CA ALA A 211 11.95 -3.75 -13.61
C ALA A 211 12.61 -3.45 -12.24
N GLN A 212 13.59 -4.26 -11.81
CA GLN A 212 14.34 -3.99 -10.57
C GLN A 212 15.18 -2.70 -10.69
N LYS A 213 15.76 -2.41 -11.87
CA LYS A 213 16.47 -1.14 -12.10
C LYS A 213 15.51 0.06 -12.05
N ILE A 214 14.33 -0.06 -12.69
CA ILE A 214 13.30 0.99 -12.65
C ILE A 214 12.78 1.20 -11.22
N ARG A 215 12.57 0.12 -10.46
CA ARG A 215 12.22 0.18 -9.04
C ARG A 215 13.20 1.06 -8.25
N ARG A 216 14.50 0.93 -8.50
CA ARG A 216 15.52 1.76 -7.86
C ARG A 216 15.36 3.24 -8.25
N LEU A 217 15.11 3.54 -9.52
CA LEU A 217 14.89 4.92 -9.98
C LEU A 217 13.64 5.55 -9.36
N ILE A 218 12.57 4.76 -9.16
CA ILE A 218 11.38 5.22 -8.42
C ILE A 218 11.75 5.57 -6.97
N ALA A 219 12.51 4.73 -6.28
CA ALA A 219 12.96 5.00 -4.92
C ALA A 219 13.86 6.26 -4.86
N ASP A 220 14.73 6.47 -5.85
CA ASP A 220 15.61 7.63 -5.92
C ASP A 220 14.85 8.95 -6.07
N ASP A 221 13.71 8.99 -6.81
CA ASP A 221 12.84 10.17 -6.89
C ASP A 221 12.32 10.57 -5.49
N PHE A 222 11.83 9.60 -4.70
CA PHE A 222 11.38 9.86 -3.32
C PHE A 222 12.52 10.34 -2.43
N GLN A 223 13.69 9.72 -2.52
CA GLN A 223 14.85 10.13 -1.70
C GLN A 223 15.33 11.54 -2.04
N ALA A 224 15.27 11.95 -3.31
CA ALA A 224 15.58 13.31 -3.72
C ALA A 224 14.56 14.32 -3.14
N ALA A 225 13.27 13.99 -3.12
CA ALA A 225 12.25 14.84 -2.52
C ALA A 225 12.42 14.97 -0.99
N PHE A 226 12.66 13.86 -0.29
CA PHE A 226 12.83 13.87 1.18
C PHE A 226 14.13 14.51 1.65
N LYS A 227 15.17 14.56 0.81
CA LYS A 227 16.46 15.11 1.20
C LYS A 227 16.36 16.59 1.54
N ASP A 228 15.73 17.39 0.67
CA ASP A 228 15.81 18.85 0.76
C ASP A 228 14.44 19.56 0.61
N GLN A 229 13.40 18.89 0.07
CA GLN A 229 12.17 19.56 -0.32
C GLN A 229 11.05 19.42 0.70
N CYS A 230 10.80 18.23 1.25
CA CYS A 230 9.65 17.96 2.11
C CYS A 230 9.96 16.95 3.21
N ASP A 231 9.11 16.95 4.23
CA ASP A 231 9.20 16.04 5.39
C ASP A 231 8.25 14.84 5.27
N VAL A 232 7.13 15.05 4.59
CA VAL A 232 6.14 14.03 4.19
C VAL A 232 5.62 14.36 2.79
N ILE A 233 5.09 13.37 2.08
CA ILE A 233 4.44 13.54 0.77
C ILE A 233 2.98 13.16 0.93
N MET A 234 2.09 13.97 0.34
CA MET A 234 0.65 13.73 0.41
C MET A 234 -0.01 13.75 -0.96
N GLY A 235 -1.09 12.96 -1.10
CA GLY A 235 -1.92 12.90 -2.29
C GLY A 235 -3.06 11.90 -2.13
N PRO A 236 -3.81 11.61 -3.19
CA PRO A 236 -4.89 10.62 -3.14
C PRO A 236 -4.35 9.20 -2.94
N VAL A 237 -5.14 8.33 -2.29
CA VAL A 237 -4.85 6.89 -2.19
C VAL A 237 -5.24 6.17 -3.47
N ALA A 238 -6.39 6.52 -4.03
CA ALA A 238 -6.94 5.93 -5.24
C ALA A 238 -7.52 7.01 -6.15
N PRO A 239 -7.60 6.79 -7.47
CA PRO A 239 -8.10 7.79 -8.41
C PRO A 239 -9.61 8.04 -8.31
N THR A 240 -10.36 7.12 -7.73
CA THR A 240 -11.82 7.21 -7.56
C THR A 240 -12.21 6.75 -6.16
N VAL A 241 -13.43 7.05 -5.74
CA VAL A 241 -14.06 6.39 -4.59
C VAL A 241 -14.33 4.91 -4.91
N ALA A 242 -14.75 4.12 -3.91
CA ALA A 242 -15.13 2.73 -4.10
C ALA A 242 -16.20 2.60 -5.19
N TRP A 243 -16.08 1.59 -6.04
CA TRP A 243 -17.00 1.28 -7.14
C TRP A 243 -18.10 0.30 -6.70
N ASP A 244 -19.15 0.17 -7.51
CA ASP A 244 -20.23 -0.77 -7.25
C ASP A 244 -19.78 -2.23 -7.38
N LEU A 245 -20.35 -3.09 -6.57
CA LEU A 245 -20.07 -4.52 -6.63
C LEU A 245 -20.33 -5.06 -8.04
N GLY A 246 -19.38 -5.80 -8.58
CA GLY A 246 -19.46 -6.41 -9.91
C GLY A 246 -19.17 -5.48 -11.09
N SER A 247 -19.02 -4.15 -10.89
CA SER A 247 -18.84 -3.20 -12.00
C SER A 247 -17.49 -3.32 -12.73
N LYS A 248 -16.42 -3.79 -12.07
CA LYS A 248 -15.06 -3.89 -12.63
C LYS A 248 -14.60 -5.32 -12.97
N THR A 249 -15.49 -6.29 -13.01
CA THR A 249 -15.12 -7.70 -13.22
C THR A 249 -14.56 -8.02 -14.60
N ASN A 250 -14.82 -7.17 -15.61
CA ASN A 250 -14.52 -7.47 -17.02
C ASN A 250 -13.28 -6.72 -17.58
N ASP A 251 -12.72 -5.77 -16.86
CA ASP A 251 -11.54 -5.01 -17.30
C ASP A 251 -10.39 -5.10 -16.26
N PRO A 252 -9.46 -6.05 -16.43
CA PRO A 252 -8.29 -6.15 -15.54
C PRO A 252 -7.40 -4.89 -15.54
N VAL A 253 -7.30 -4.17 -16.67
CA VAL A 253 -6.45 -2.98 -16.78
C VAL A 253 -7.03 -1.84 -15.95
N ALA A 254 -8.33 -1.61 -16.01
CA ALA A 254 -9.00 -0.62 -15.17
C ALA A 254 -8.85 -0.92 -13.67
N ASN A 255 -8.82 -2.21 -13.29
CA ASN A 255 -8.55 -2.59 -11.91
C ASN A 255 -7.09 -2.25 -11.50
N TYR A 256 -6.12 -2.45 -12.39
CA TYR A 256 -4.72 -2.16 -12.12
C TYR A 256 -4.44 -0.66 -12.02
N LEU A 257 -5.17 0.17 -12.77
CA LEU A 257 -5.07 1.63 -12.68
C LEU A 257 -5.54 2.18 -11.32
N ALA A 258 -6.37 1.44 -10.59
CA ALA A 258 -6.79 1.84 -9.25
C ALA A 258 -5.63 1.89 -8.24
N ASP A 259 -4.51 1.20 -8.51
CA ASP A 259 -3.34 1.13 -7.63
C ASP A 259 -2.27 2.21 -7.94
N ILE A 260 -2.54 3.11 -8.91
CA ILE A 260 -1.53 4.02 -9.48
C ILE A 260 -0.79 4.85 -8.42
N PHE A 261 -1.47 5.29 -7.36
CA PHE A 261 -0.89 6.15 -6.32
C PHE A 261 -0.25 5.38 -5.16
N THR A 262 -0.50 4.07 -5.03
CA THR A 262 0.01 3.28 -3.92
C THR A 262 1.24 2.44 -4.28
N LEU A 263 1.40 2.07 -5.56
CA LEU A 263 2.44 1.17 -6.02
C LEU A 263 3.86 1.73 -5.84
N SER A 264 4.05 3.02 -6.12
CA SER A 264 5.37 3.66 -6.02
C SER A 264 5.95 3.60 -4.60
N THR A 265 5.10 3.85 -3.59
CA THR A 265 5.46 3.76 -2.17
C THR A 265 5.88 2.32 -1.79
N SER A 266 5.15 1.31 -2.28
CA SER A 266 5.48 -0.10 -2.03
C SER A 266 6.77 -0.51 -2.75
N LEU A 267 6.96 -0.12 -4.01
CA LEU A 267 8.18 -0.37 -4.79
C LEU A 267 9.40 0.27 -4.14
N ALA A 268 9.26 1.47 -3.60
CA ALA A 268 10.33 2.15 -2.87
C ALA A 268 10.59 1.59 -1.46
N GLY A 269 9.71 0.73 -0.93
CA GLY A 269 9.82 0.18 0.43
C GLY A 269 9.52 1.18 1.55
N LEU A 270 8.93 2.34 1.22
CA LEU A 270 8.66 3.44 2.14
C LEU A 270 7.42 3.15 3.01
N PRO A 271 7.32 3.74 4.21
CA PRO A 271 6.09 3.74 4.97
C PRO A 271 5.04 4.63 4.29
N GLY A 272 3.80 4.19 4.30
CA GLY A 272 2.68 4.94 3.77
C GLY A 272 1.40 4.68 4.55
N MET A 273 0.59 5.71 4.71
CA MET A 273 -0.63 5.69 5.51
C MET A 273 -1.81 6.21 4.70
N SER A 274 -3.00 5.69 4.96
CA SER A 274 -4.27 6.21 4.46
C SER A 274 -5.11 6.65 5.64
N ILE A 275 -5.67 7.85 5.55
CA ILE A 275 -6.65 8.38 6.49
C ILE A 275 -7.88 8.87 5.73
N PRO A 276 -9.10 8.76 6.28
CA PRO A 276 -10.29 9.35 5.67
C PRO A 276 -10.19 10.88 5.67
N CYS A 277 -10.54 11.51 4.55
CA CYS A 277 -10.44 12.96 4.38
C CYS A 277 -11.68 13.60 3.77
N GLY A 278 -12.76 12.87 3.60
CA GLY A 278 -14.00 13.36 3.04
C GLY A 278 -14.84 12.25 2.43
N PHE A 279 -15.85 12.66 1.70
CA PHE A 279 -16.72 11.79 0.92
C PHE A 279 -16.80 12.28 -0.52
N GLY A 280 -17.20 11.40 -1.43
CA GLY A 280 -17.55 11.78 -2.78
C GLY A 280 -18.75 12.72 -2.84
N SER A 281 -19.23 13.07 -4.04
CA SER A 281 -20.37 13.95 -4.27
C SER A 281 -21.47 13.26 -5.09
N GLY A 282 -22.67 13.83 -5.11
CA GLY A 282 -23.80 13.31 -5.87
C GLY A 282 -24.09 11.84 -5.58
N ALA A 283 -24.01 10.98 -6.57
CA ALA A 283 -24.21 9.52 -6.41
C ALA A 283 -23.14 8.84 -5.52
N ASN A 284 -22.01 9.51 -5.30
CA ASN A 284 -20.89 9.01 -4.49
C ASN A 284 -20.89 9.59 -3.07
N ALA A 285 -21.87 10.40 -2.66
CA ALA A 285 -21.86 11.15 -1.40
C ALA A 285 -21.70 10.32 -0.12
N ALA A 286 -21.99 9.03 -0.17
CA ALA A 286 -21.78 8.11 0.97
C ALA A 286 -20.47 7.33 0.88
N ARG A 287 -19.62 7.56 -0.12
CA ARG A 287 -18.38 6.80 -0.35
C ARG A 287 -17.18 7.59 0.16
N PRO A 288 -16.40 7.01 1.08
CA PRO A 288 -15.24 7.70 1.64
C PRO A 288 -14.16 7.99 0.61
N VAL A 289 -13.39 9.05 0.88
CA VAL A 289 -12.15 9.40 0.18
C VAL A 289 -10.99 9.29 1.16
N GLY A 290 -9.89 8.67 0.74
CA GLY A 290 -8.67 8.55 1.52
C GLY A 290 -7.57 9.48 1.05
N LEU A 291 -6.92 10.16 2.01
CA LEU A 291 -5.66 10.88 1.83
C LEU A 291 -4.49 9.93 2.12
N GLN A 292 -3.52 9.86 1.22
CA GLN A 292 -2.27 9.14 1.44
C GLN A 292 -1.22 10.07 2.04
N ILE A 293 -0.53 9.59 3.09
CA ILE A 293 0.62 10.25 3.71
C ILE A 293 1.80 9.29 3.57
N ILE A 294 2.87 9.72 2.91
CA ILE A 294 4.08 8.92 2.66
C ILE A 294 5.24 9.58 3.40
N GLY A 295 6.02 8.78 4.12
CA GLY A 295 7.21 9.24 4.82
C GLY A 295 8.50 8.64 4.30
N ASN A 296 9.62 9.17 4.74
CA ASN A 296 10.91 8.54 4.52
C ASN A 296 11.04 7.27 5.36
N TYR A 297 12.02 6.43 5.11
CA TYR A 297 12.27 5.21 5.88
C TYR A 297 12.28 5.50 7.37
N PHE A 298 11.62 4.64 8.15
CA PHE A 298 11.56 4.69 9.62
C PHE A 298 10.87 5.93 10.21
N SER A 299 10.03 6.60 9.43
CA SER A 299 9.29 7.80 9.87
C SER A 299 7.84 7.52 10.29
N GLU A 300 7.49 6.27 10.66
CA GLU A 300 6.12 5.91 11.03
C GLU A 300 5.54 6.77 12.15
N ALA A 301 6.35 7.11 13.18
CA ALA A 301 5.92 7.98 14.26
C ALA A 301 5.53 9.38 13.75
N LYS A 302 6.26 9.93 12.76
CA LYS A 302 5.91 11.19 12.11
C LYS A 302 4.59 11.07 11.33
N LEU A 303 4.38 9.98 10.57
CA LEU A 303 3.14 9.77 9.83
C LEU A 303 1.94 9.70 10.78
N LEU A 304 2.07 8.98 11.89
CA LEU A 304 1.04 8.83 12.90
C LEU A 304 0.72 10.17 13.60
N ASN A 305 1.74 10.98 13.94
CA ASN A 305 1.54 12.32 14.45
C ASN A 305 0.77 13.20 13.47
N VAL A 306 1.19 13.24 12.21
CA VAL A 306 0.54 14.03 11.16
C VAL A 306 -0.93 13.62 10.99
N ALA A 307 -1.19 12.31 10.94
CA ALA A 307 -2.54 11.77 10.83
C ALA A 307 -3.39 12.08 12.08
N HIS A 308 -2.82 11.94 13.27
CA HIS A 308 -3.50 12.22 14.55
C HIS A 308 -3.89 13.69 14.65
N GLN A 309 -3.00 14.63 14.36
CA GLN A 309 -3.29 16.05 14.38
C GLN A 309 -4.42 16.43 13.39
N TYR A 310 -4.47 15.79 12.23
CA TYR A 310 -5.58 15.96 11.29
C TYR A 310 -6.89 15.41 11.86
N GLN A 311 -6.87 14.24 12.50
CA GLN A 311 -8.03 13.62 13.12
C GLN A 311 -8.53 14.38 14.34
N GLN A 312 -7.68 15.10 15.06
CA GLN A 312 -8.11 16.03 16.13
C GLN A 312 -8.81 17.28 15.58
N ALA A 313 -8.49 17.69 14.36
CA ALA A 313 -9.07 18.89 13.72
C ALA A 313 -10.29 18.56 12.83
N THR A 314 -10.58 17.30 12.59
CA THR A 314 -11.66 16.82 11.71
C THR A 314 -12.35 15.58 12.32
N ASP A 315 -13.50 15.22 11.78
CA ASP A 315 -14.30 14.08 12.27
C ASP A 315 -14.50 12.96 11.23
N TRP A 316 -13.81 13.01 10.08
CA TRP A 316 -14.01 12.05 8.99
C TRP A 316 -13.86 10.59 9.40
N HIS A 317 -12.95 10.30 10.33
CA HIS A 317 -12.67 8.96 10.86
C HIS A 317 -13.74 8.44 11.84
N THR A 318 -14.66 9.30 12.30
CA THR A 318 -15.75 8.92 13.23
C THR A 318 -17.05 8.56 12.51
N HIS A 319 -17.12 8.84 11.20
CA HIS A 319 -18.32 8.55 10.42
C HIS A 319 -18.48 7.04 10.18
N ALA A 320 -19.68 6.54 10.41
CA ALA A 320 -20.06 5.16 10.10
C ALA A 320 -21.12 5.12 8.98
N PRO A 321 -21.16 4.04 8.17
CA PRO A 321 -22.22 3.86 7.19
C PRO A 321 -23.62 3.88 7.85
N ALA A 322 -24.63 4.37 7.11
CA ALA A 322 -26.00 4.36 7.58
C ALA A 322 -26.45 2.93 7.95
N GLY A 323 -27.03 2.77 9.13
CA GLY A 323 -27.49 1.46 9.65
C GLY A 323 -26.44 0.68 10.47
N VAL A 324 -25.22 1.20 10.58
CA VAL A 324 -24.20 0.70 11.51
C VAL A 324 -24.16 1.67 12.69
N SER A 325 -24.73 1.30 13.84
CA SER A 325 -24.56 2.08 15.07
C SER A 325 -23.14 1.87 15.58
N ALA A 326 -22.44 2.96 15.87
CA ALA A 326 -21.26 2.89 16.72
C ALA A 326 -21.72 2.40 18.11
N ASN A 327 -21.32 1.19 18.48
CA ASN A 327 -21.52 0.66 19.82
C ASN A 327 -20.50 1.25 20.77
#